data_86caf111d4fbc6be83cba142d3b962fd
#
_entry.id   86caf111d4fbc6be83cba142d3b962fd
#
_cell.length_a   1.000
_cell.length_b   1.000
_cell.length_c   1.000
_cell.angle_alpha   90.00
_cell.angle_beta   90.00
_cell.angle_gamma   90.00
#
_symmetry.space_group_name_H-M   'P 1'
#
loop_
_entity.id
_entity.type
_entity.pdbx_description
1 polymer ?
#
loop_
_entity_poly.entity_id
_entity_poly.type
_entity_poly.pdbx_seq_one_letter_code
_entity_poly.pdbx_strand_id
1 'polypeptide(L)'
;LDTFGVGENLITSKSEPVFGGVYKLAAVQRPDGGWEPKIKISETVEKITTPGFKRVWRLYSRENGKALADYIDLREEAPVDDSQDITIFDPNAIWKRKTVYDYTARELLVQVFDQGRLCYQCPGLAEVRDYCAAQLDTLWDESLRFEYPHRYYVDLSQRLWDLKRAMLEKAGNKAGNKAGK
;
A
#
# COMPACT_ATOMS: atom_id res chain seq x y z
N LEU A 1 -17.88 -22.07 33.16
CA LEU A 1 -16.49 -21.64 33.46
C LEU A 1 -16.50 -20.14 33.63
N ASP A 2 -16.14 -19.63 34.80
CA ASP A 2 -16.24 -18.22 35.15
C ASP A 2 -14.87 -17.50 35.02
N THR A 3 -13.79 -18.25 34.83
CA THR A 3 -12.42 -17.72 34.76
C THR A 3 -11.54 -18.57 33.85
N PHE A 4 -10.64 -17.92 33.13
CA PHE A 4 -9.68 -18.57 32.26
C PHE A 4 -8.27 -18.07 32.62
N GLY A 5 -7.30 -19.00 32.72
CA GLY A 5 -5.89 -18.66 32.73
C GLY A 5 -5.43 -18.39 31.30
N VAL A 6 -5.01 -17.16 31.02
CA VAL A 6 -4.54 -16.76 29.70
C VAL A 6 -3.02 -16.83 29.66
N GLY A 7 -2.48 -17.70 28.80
CA GLY A 7 -1.05 -17.86 28.60
C GLY A 7 -0.48 -16.94 27.54
N GLU A 8 0.84 -16.89 27.47
CA GLU A 8 1.63 -16.08 26.56
C GLU A 8 1.19 -16.22 25.09
N ASN A 9 0.89 -17.43 24.64
CA ASN A 9 0.49 -17.68 23.25
C ASN A 9 -0.78 -16.95 22.81
N LEU A 10 -1.67 -16.60 23.75
CA LEU A 10 -2.86 -15.83 23.45
C LEU A 10 -2.56 -14.32 23.42
N ILE A 11 -1.65 -13.87 24.29
CA ILE A 11 -1.32 -12.46 24.45
C ILE A 11 -0.35 -12.01 23.35
N THR A 12 0.63 -12.85 22.99
CA THR A 12 1.71 -12.49 22.06
C THR A 12 1.40 -12.80 20.60
N SER A 13 0.25 -13.43 20.29
CA SER A 13 -0.07 -13.88 18.92
C SER A 13 1.12 -14.63 18.30
N LYS A 14 1.33 -15.87 18.64
CA LYS A 14 2.53 -16.67 18.32
C LYS A 14 2.91 -16.66 16.84
N SER A 15 1.95 -16.55 15.93
CA SER A 15 2.17 -16.45 14.47
C SER A 15 2.69 -15.11 14.03
N GLU A 16 2.26 -14.01 14.70
CA GLU A 16 2.63 -12.62 14.40
C GLU A 16 2.81 -11.82 15.70
N PRO A 17 3.89 -12.10 16.45
CA PRO A 17 4.07 -11.54 17.79
C PRO A 17 4.38 -10.04 17.79
N VAL A 18 4.79 -9.48 16.66
CA VAL A 18 5.17 -8.09 16.51
C VAL A 18 4.78 -7.54 15.15
N PHE A 19 4.46 -6.26 15.07
CA PHE A 19 4.36 -5.53 13.82
C PHE A 19 5.74 -4.97 13.44
N GLY A 20 6.47 -5.69 12.57
CA GLY A 20 7.78 -5.29 12.10
C GLY A 20 7.71 -4.07 11.19
N GLY A 21 8.39 -2.98 11.57
CA GLY A 21 8.60 -1.82 10.68
C GLY A 21 9.70 -2.09 9.67
N VAL A 22 9.43 -1.85 8.39
CA VAL A 22 10.42 -1.94 7.31
C VAL A 22 10.30 -0.70 6.44
N TYR A 23 11.44 -0.08 6.10
CA TYR A 23 11.43 0.95 5.07
C TYR A 23 12.52 0.67 4.02
N LYS A 24 12.31 1.17 2.80
CA LYS A 24 13.24 1.04 1.69
C LYS A 24 13.28 2.33 0.89
N LEU A 25 14.49 2.69 0.43
CA LEU A 25 14.66 3.81 -0.48
C LEU A 25 13.94 3.52 -1.79
N ALA A 26 12.92 4.31 -2.11
CA ALA A 26 12.10 4.13 -3.30
C ALA A 26 12.31 5.25 -4.35
N ALA A 27 12.76 6.44 -3.92
CA ALA A 27 13.08 7.55 -4.80
C ALA A 27 14.07 8.51 -4.13
N VAL A 28 14.80 9.28 -4.94
CA VAL A 28 15.66 10.38 -4.51
C VAL A 28 15.29 11.62 -5.32
N GLN A 29 15.15 12.75 -4.66
CA GLN A 29 14.93 14.02 -5.37
C GLN A 29 16.22 14.46 -6.05
N ARG A 30 16.10 14.86 -7.31
CA ARG A 30 17.20 15.42 -8.10
C ARG A 30 17.28 16.92 -7.88
N PRO A 31 18.43 17.53 -8.20
CA PRO A 31 18.60 18.99 -8.11
C PRO A 31 17.61 19.81 -8.95
N ASP A 32 17.09 19.22 -10.04
CA ASP A 32 16.06 19.81 -10.91
C ASP A 32 14.63 19.72 -10.34
N GLY A 33 14.49 19.18 -9.13
CA GLY A 33 13.19 18.96 -8.47
C GLY A 33 12.47 17.67 -8.87
N GLY A 34 12.93 16.98 -9.92
CA GLY A 34 12.37 15.71 -10.35
C GLY A 34 12.73 14.56 -9.39
N TRP A 35 12.07 13.43 -9.56
CA TRP A 35 12.31 12.24 -8.75
C TRP A 35 12.99 11.13 -9.54
N GLU A 36 14.10 10.63 -9.02
CA GLU A 36 14.79 9.46 -9.56
C GLU A 36 14.32 8.21 -8.79
N PRO A 37 13.62 7.26 -9.45
CA PRO A 37 13.16 6.05 -8.80
C PRO A 37 14.32 5.14 -8.42
N LYS A 38 14.21 4.50 -7.26
CA LYS A 38 15.18 3.52 -6.75
C LYS A 38 14.47 2.20 -6.49
N ILE A 39 15.16 1.09 -6.77
CA ILE A 39 14.64 -0.26 -6.53
C ILE A 39 15.71 -1.10 -5.83
N LYS A 40 15.30 -1.85 -4.81
CA LYS A 40 16.09 -2.94 -4.23
C LYS A 40 15.46 -4.26 -4.65
N ILE A 41 16.23 -5.08 -5.35
CA ILE A 41 15.82 -6.41 -5.80
C ILE A 41 16.10 -7.41 -4.68
N SER A 42 15.24 -8.38 -4.54
CA SER A 42 15.33 -9.49 -3.59
C SER A 42 14.92 -10.77 -4.30
N GLU A 43 15.44 -11.91 -3.85
CA GLU A 43 14.98 -13.23 -4.28
C GLU A 43 13.51 -13.47 -3.90
N THR A 44 13.06 -12.90 -2.80
CA THR A 44 11.66 -12.93 -2.36
C THR A 44 10.88 -11.81 -3.03
N VAL A 45 9.91 -12.14 -3.86
CA VAL A 45 9.14 -11.18 -4.68
C VAL A 45 8.47 -10.10 -3.83
N GLU A 46 7.89 -10.48 -2.68
CA GLU A 46 7.23 -9.57 -1.75
C GLU A 46 8.17 -8.54 -1.12
N LYS A 47 9.47 -8.83 -1.11
CA LYS A 47 10.53 -7.94 -0.60
C LYS A 47 11.08 -6.98 -1.64
N ILE A 48 10.68 -7.11 -2.90
CA ILE A 48 11.09 -6.19 -3.97
C ILE A 48 10.44 -4.83 -3.76
N THR A 49 11.26 -3.78 -3.75
CA THR A 49 10.76 -2.40 -3.61
C THR A 49 9.85 -2.04 -4.78
N THR A 50 8.71 -1.41 -4.51
CA THR A 50 7.95 -0.68 -5.53
C THR A 50 8.54 0.72 -5.65
N PRO A 51 9.19 1.08 -6.80
CA PRO A 51 9.98 2.29 -6.93
C PRO A 51 9.11 3.55 -7.07
N GLY A 52 9.73 4.71 -6.95
CA GLY A 52 9.11 6.01 -7.20
C GLY A 52 8.58 6.71 -5.95
N PHE A 53 8.33 8.02 -6.08
CA PHE A 53 7.67 8.83 -5.07
C PHE A 53 6.15 8.71 -5.26
N LYS A 54 5.45 8.09 -4.31
CA LYS A 54 4.10 7.55 -4.48
C LYS A 54 3.07 8.27 -3.62
N ARG A 55 1.81 8.13 -4.02
CA ARG A 55 0.62 8.38 -3.21
C ARG A 55 -0.14 7.08 -3.02
N VAL A 56 -0.99 7.05 -2.02
CA VAL A 56 -1.90 5.93 -1.75
C VAL A 56 -3.30 6.51 -1.63
N TRP A 57 -4.21 5.99 -2.43
CA TRP A 57 -5.61 6.35 -2.44
C TRP A 57 -6.44 5.18 -1.96
N ARG A 58 -7.44 5.43 -1.10
CA ARG A 58 -8.49 4.46 -0.81
C ARG A 58 -9.75 4.86 -1.56
N LEU A 59 -10.27 3.91 -2.32
CA LEU A 59 -11.50 4.05 -3.08
C LEU A 59 -12.67 3.52 -2.24
N TYR A 60 -13.68 4.34 -2.02
CA TYR A 60 -14.87 3.98 -1.25
C TYR A 60 -16.09 3.99 -2.16
N SER A 61 -16.97 3.00 -2.04
CA SER A 61 -18.28 3.01 -2.71
C SER A 61 -19.12 4.22 -2.25
N ARG A 62 -19.68 4.96 -3.18
CA ARG A 62 -20.61 6.06 -2.86
C ARG A 62 -21.94 5.53 -2.32
N GLU A 63 -22.31 4.31 -2.69
CA GLU A 63 -23.56 3.68 -2.26
C GLU A 63 -23.59 3.38 -0.76
N ASN A 64 -22.50 2.86 -0.20
CA ASN A 64 -22.50 2.33 1.17
C ASN A 64 -21.25 2.69 2.00
N GLY A 65 -20.32 3.46 1.45
CA GLY A 65 -19.09 3.89 2.15
C GLY A 65 -18.07 2.77 2.39
N LYS A 66 -18.30 1.56 1.84
CA LYS A 66 -17.35 0.46 1.98
C LYS A 66 -16.11 0.66 1.12
N ALA A 67 -14.93 0.30 1.65
CA ALA A 67 -13.67 0.35 0.93
C ALA A 67 -13.66 -0.71 -0.19
N LEU A 68 -13.35 -0.28 -1.40
CA LEU A 68 -13.32 -1.13 -2.60
C LEU A 68 -11.92 -1.63 -2.91
N ALA A 69 -10.93 -0.76 -2.78
CA ALA A 69 -9.51 -1.05 -3.02
C ALA A 69 -8.62 0.10 -2.53
N ASP A 70 -7.35 -0.19 -2.32
CA ASP A 70 -6.31 0.83 -2.27
C ASP A 70 -5.61 0.90 -3.63
N TYR A 71 -5.36 2.11 -4.10
CA TYR A 71 -4.71 2.39 -5.38
C TYR A 71 -3.46 3.22 -5.15
N ILE A 72 -2.33 2.77 -5.70
CA ILE A 72 -1.02 3.41 -5.52
C ILE A 72 -0.57 3.97 -6.86
N ASP A 73 -0.31 5.26 -6.91
CA ASP A 73 0.20 5.96 -8.08
C ASP A 73 1.52 6.70 -7.80
N LEU A 74 2.14 7.23 -8.85
CA LEU A 74 3.26 8.15 -8.70
C LEU A 74 2.72 9.55 -8.41
N ARG A 75 3.39 10.28 -7.52
CA ARG A 75 2.98 11.66 -7.18
C ARG A 75 3.01 12.63 -8.37
N GLU A 76 3.74 12.27 -9.42
CA GLU A 76 3.79 13.01 -10.68
C GLU A 76 2.58 12.76 -11.61
N GLU A 77 1.78 11.73 -11.34
CA GLU A 77 0.53 11.48 -12.06
C GLU A 77 -0.52 12.50 -11.63
N ALA A 78 -1.53 12.72 -12.47
CA ALA A 78 -2.68 13.49 -12.05
C ALA A 78 -3.35 12.83 -10.82
N PRO A 79 -3.84 13.60 -9.84
CA PRO A 79 -4.63 13.04 -8.76
C PRO A 79 -5.81 12.22 -9.29
N VAL A 80 -6.22 11.22 -8.52
CA VAL A 80 -7.41 10.43 -8.86
C VAL A 80 -8.61 11.37 -8.96
N ASP A 81 -9.26 11.37 -10.13
CA ASP A 81 -10.51 12.09 -10.40
C ASP A 81 -11.67 11.10 -10.19
N ASP A 82 -12.35 11.21 -9.07
CA ASP A 82 -13.44 10.31 -8.69
C ASP A 82 -14.78 10.60 -9.41
N SER A 83 -14.78 11.52 -10.35
CA SER A 83 -15.85 11.70 -11.32
C SER A 83 -15.71 10.79 -12.55
N GLN A 84 -14.58 10.11 -12.70
CA GLN A 84 -14.28 9.21 -13.80
C GLN A 84 -14.07 7.78 -13.32
N ASP A 85 -14.38 6.83 -14.18
CA ASP A 85 -14.11 5.41 -13.89
C ASP A 85 -12.60 5.15 -13.83
N ILE A 86 -12.18 4.30 -12.90
CA ILE A 86 -10.80 3.87 -12.77
C ILE A 86 -10.67 2.37 -12.98
N THR A 87 -9.70 1.95 -13.78
CA THR A 87 -9.38 0.53 -13.92
C THR A 87 -8.21 0.17 -13.02
N ILE A 88 -8.46 -0.74 -12.11
CA ILE A 88 -7.48 -1.33 -11.21
C ILE A 88 -7.12 -2.74 -11.65
N PHE A 89 -5.94 -3.23 -11.28
CA PHE A 89 -5.50 -4.59 -11.60
C PHE A 89 -4.51 -5.11 -10.56
N ASP A 90 -4.55 -6.42 -10.30
CA ASP A 90 -3.58 -7.09 -9.44
C ASP A 90 -2.19 -7.01 -10.09
N PRO A 91 -1.19 -6.37 -9.47
CA PRO A 91 0.15 -6.22 -10.04
C PRO A 91 0.90 -7.55 -10.22
N ASN A 92 0.45 -8.62 -9.54
CA ASN A 92 1.00 -9.96 -9.67
C ASN A 92 0.21 -10.84 -10.65
N ALA A 93 -1.00 -10.40 -11.04
CA ALA A 93 -1.91 -11.13 -11.94
C ALA A 93 -2.63 -10.13 -12.86
N ILE A 94 -1.89 -9.49 -13.75
CA ILE A 94 -2.31 -8.34 -14.56
C ILE A 94 -3.55 -8.57 -15.45
N TRP A 95 -3.92 -9.83 -15.65
CA TRP A 95 -5.17 -10.19 -16.34
C TRP A 95 -6.42 -10.02 -15.45
N LYS A 96 -6.26 -9.95 -14.12
CA LYS A 96 -7.34 -9.66 -13.18
C LYS A 96 -7.53 -8.15 -13.11
N ARG A 97 -8.42 -7.65 -13.95
CA ARG A 97 -8.74 -6.23 -14.04
C ARG A 97 -10.18 -6.00 -13.59
N LYS A 98 -10.41 -4.87 -12.95
CA LYS A 98 -11.74 -4.41 -12.52
C LYS A 98 -11.85 -2.92 -12.79
N THR A 99 -12.93 -2.50 -13.41
CA THR A 99 -13.31 -1.09 -13.48
C THR A 99 -14.13 -0.75 -12.25
N VAL A 100 -13.74 0.31 -11.57
CA VAL A 100 -14.43 0.86 -10.40
C VAL A 100 -15.11 2.14 -10.84
N TYR A 101 -16.39 2.23 -10.60
CA TYR A 101 -17.26 3.38 -10.86
C TYR A 101 -18.03 3.71 -9.61
N ASP A 102 -18.62 4.90 -9.56
CA ASP A 102 -19.42 5.41 -8.44
C ASP A 102 -18.71 5.29 -7.09
N TYR A 103 -17.51 5.85 -7.03
CA TYR A 103 -16.66 5.83 -5.85
C TYR A 103 -16.25 7.25 -5.43
N THR A 104 -15.75 7.37 -4.21
CA THR A 104 -14.96 8.51 -3.73
C THR A 104 -13.52 8.08 -3.47
N ALA A 105 -12.56 8.95 -3.75
CA ALA A 105 -11.15 8.67 -3.50
C ALA A 105 -10.62 9.54 -2.36
N ARG A 106 -9.91 8.94 -1.41
CA ARG A 106 -9.21 9.63 -0.32
C ARG A 106 -7.73 9.33 -0.33
N GLU A 107 -6.88 10.36 -0.39
CA GLU A 107 -5.44 10.20 -0.19
C GLU A 107 -5.18 9.80 1.28
N LEU A 108 -4.39 8.73 1.49
CA LEU A 108 -4.15 8.17 2.83
C LEU A 108 -2.88 8.73 3.47
N LEU A 109 -1.95 9.29 2.68
CA LEU A 109 -0.70 9.81 3.22
C LEU A 109 -0.92 11.16 3.91
N VAL A 110 -0.44 11.25 5.14
CA VAL A 110 -0.49 12.47 5.95
C VAL A 110 0.93 12.98 6.15
N GLN A 111 1.13 14.28 5.93
CA GLN A 111 2.43 14.90 6.16
C GLN A 111 2.70 15.03 7.66
N VAL A 112 3.77 14.39 8.13
CA VAL A 112 4.17 14.41 9.55
C VAL A 112 5.26 15.46 9.81
N PHE A 113 6.20 15.58 8.86
CA PHE A 113 7.26 16.58 8.93
C PHE A 113 7.27 17.43 7.66
N ASP A 114 7.54 18.70 7.83
CA ASP A 114 7.81 19.64 6.74
C ASP A 114 9.12 20.37 7.02
N GLN A 115 10.09 20.28 6.12
CA GLN A 115 11.42 20.88 6.24
C GLN A 115 12.08 20.66 7.63
N GLY A 116 11.95 19.44 8.17
CA GLY A 116 12.49 19.05 9.47
C GLY A 116 11.66 19.50 10.67
N ARG A 117 10.53 20.17 10.47
CA ARG A 117 9.59 20.56 11.55
C ARG A 117 8.44 19.59 11.63
N LEU A 118 8.11 19.14 12.85
CA LEU A 118 6.92 18.34 13.09
C LEU A 118 5.67 19.22 12.83
N CYS A 119 4.82 18.79 11.89
CA CYS A 119 3.57 19.45 11.51
C CYS A 119 2.32 18.60 11.78
N TYR A 120 2.49 17.44 12.40
CA TYR A 120 1.43 16.51 12.76
C TYR A 120 1.32 16.38 14.27
N GLN A 121 0.11 16.55 14.79
CA GLN A 121 -0.19 16.28 16.19
C GLN A 121 -0.58 14.81 16.32
N CYS A 122 0.21 14.04 17.08
CA CYS A 122 -0.12 12.64 17.34
C CYS A 122 -1.42 12.55 18.14
N PRO A 123 -2.41 11.76 17.68
CA PRO A 123 -3.66 11.58 18.40
C PRO A 123 -3.46 10.81 19.71
N GLY A 124 -4.37 10.98 20.66
CA GLY A 124 -4.40 10.20 21.87
C GLY A 124 -4.82 8.74 21.62
N LEU A 125 -4.55 7.85 22.58
CA LEU A 125 -4.83 6.41 22.42
C LEU A 125 -6.33 6.13 22.12
N ALA A 126 -7.24 6.86 22.75
CA ALA A 126 -8.67 6.69 22.50
C ALA A 126 -9.03 7.03 21.05
N GLU A 127 -8.51 8.16 20.53
CA GLU A 127 -8.72 8.57 19.14
C GLU A 127 -8.14 7.57 18.14
N VAL A 128 -6.95 7.01 18.43
CA VAL A 128 -6.34 5.95 17.59
C VAL A 128 -7.23 4.71 17.54
N ARG A 129 -7.78 4.30 18.70
CA ARG A 129 -8.69 3.16 18.77
C ARG A 129 -9.99 3.39 18.01
N ASP A 130 -10.58 4.57 18.19
CA ASP A 130 -11.84 4.94 17.52
C ASP A 130 -11.63 5.06 16.00
N TYR A 131 -10.49 5.64 15.57
CA TYR A 131 -10.10 5.65 14.17
C TYR A 131 -9.94 4.24 13.60
N CYS A 132 -9.27 3.33 14.33
CA CYS A 132 -9.11 1.95 13.90
C CYS A 132 -10.47 1.26 13.73
N ALA A 133 -11.38 1.39 14.71
CA ALA A 133 -12.73 0.83 14.63
C ALA A 133 -13.48 1.38 13.41
N ALA A 134 -13.47 2.70 13.22
CA ALA A 134 -14.12 3.32 12.07
C ALA A 134 -13.53 2.88 10.73
N GLN A 135 -12.22 2.62 10.64
CA GLN A 135 -11.61 2.08 9.40
C GLN A 135 -11.98 0.61 9.17
N LEU A 136 -12.05 -0.21 10.21
CA LEU A 136 -12.51 -1.60 10.11
C LEU A 136 -13.96 -1.67 9.63
N ASP A 137 -14.82 -0.78 10.10
CA ASP A 137 -16.23 -0.70 9.69
C ASP A 137 -16.39 -0.38 8.18
N THR A 138 -15.38 0.20 7.54
CA THR A 138 -15.40 0.40 6.09
C THR A 138 -15.05 -0.86 5.30
N LEU A 139 -14.49 -1.89 5.91
CA LEU A 139 -14.16 -3.13 5.22
C LEU A 139 -15.42 -4.00 5.03
N TRP A 140 -15.38 -4.84 4.01
CA TRP A 140 -16.41 -5.85 3.75
C TRP A 140 -16.28 -7.00 4.75
N ASP A 141 -17.39 -7.56 5.19
CA ASP A 141 -17.43 -8.66 6.14
C ASP A 141 -16.62 -9.87 5.67
N GLU A 142 -16.58 -10.09 4.35
CA GLU A 142 -15.80 -11.15 3.72
C GLU A 142 -14.29 -10.97 3.93
N SER A 143 -13.80 -9.76 4.03
CA SER A 143 -12.39 -9.46 4.31
C SER A 143 -12.06 -9.55 5.80
N LEU A 144 -13.06 -9.44 6.67
CA LEU A 144 -12.93 -9.51 8.13
C LEU A 144 -13.09 -10.92 8.69
N ARG A 145 -13.41 -11.91 7.88
CA ARG A 145 -13.59 -13.30 8.34
C ARG A 145 -12.31 -13.83 8.95
N PHE A 146 -12.46 -14.58 10.04
CA PHE A 146 -11.35 -15.30 10.67
C PHE A 146 -10.84 -16.45 9.78
N GLU A 147 -11.77 -17.16 9.14
CA GLU A 147 -11.46 -18.27 8.23
C GLU A 147 -11.67 -17.83 6.77
N TYR A 148 -10.66 -18.07 5.94
CA TYR A 148 -10.68 -17.80 4.50
C TYR A 148 -11.13 -16.37 4.16
N PRO A 149 -10.48 -15.32 4.74
CA PRO A 149 -10.84 -13.95 4.41
C PRO A 149 -10.63 -13.65 2.93
N HIS A 150 -11.50 -12.85 2.35
CA HIS A 150 -11.26 -12.34 1.02
C HIS A 150 -10.08 -11.38 1.04
N ARG A 151 -9.21 -11.51 0.04
CA ARG A 151 -8.08 -10.61 -0.10
C ARG A 151 -8.57 -9.21 -0.44
N TYR A 152 -8.13 -8.22 0.33
CA TYR A 152 -8.32 -6.83 0.02
C TYR A 152 -7.40 -6.41 -1.13
N TYR A 153 -7.90 -5.64 -2.09
CA TYR A 153 -7.15 -5.23 -3.26
C TYR A 153 -6.25 -4.04 -2.94
N VAL A 154 -4.95 -4.17 -3.29
CA VAL A 154 -3.96 -3.09 -3.25
C VAL A 154 -3.28 -3.09 -4.61
N ASP A 155 -3.72 -2.18 -5.45
CA ASP A 155 -3.38 -2.17 -6.87
C ASP A 155 -2.51 -0.96 -7.24
N LEU A 156 -1.82 -1.06 -8.35
CA LEU A 156 -0.90 -0.02 -8.84
C LEU A 156 -1.51 0.71 -10.04
N SER A 157 -1.11 1.98 -10.22
CA SER A 157 -1.31 2.64 -11.51
C SER A 157 -0.55 1.90 -12.61
N GLN A 158 -1.04 1.98 -13.84
CA GLN A 158 -0.36 1.38 -14.99
C GLN A 158 1.06 1.93 -15.11
N ARG A 159 1.24 3.25 -14.94
CA ARG A 159 2.55 3.92 -15.03
C ARG A 159 3.52 3.44 -13.95
N LEU A 160 3.05 3.26 -12.72
CA LEU A 160 3.88 2.75 -11.62
C LEU A 160 4.27 1.29 -11.84
N TRP A 161 3.33 0.47 -12.35
CA TRP A 161 3.62 -0.92 -12.70
C TRP A 161 4.63 -1.03 -13.83
N ASP A 162 4.47 -0.25 -14.91
CA ASP A 162 5.40 -0.20 -16.04
C ASP A 162 6.80 0.24 -15.59
N LEU A 163 6.89 1.25 -14.73
CA LEU A 163 8.15 1.70 -14.13
C LEU A 163 8.84 0.57 -13.36
N LYS A 164 8.11 -0.12 -12.49
CA LYS A 164 8.64 -1.23 -11.71
C LYS A 164 9.17 -2.35 -12.61
N ARG A 165 8.41 -2.72 -13.63
CA ARG A 165 8.76 -3.74 -14.60
C ARG A 165 10.02 -3.37 -15.38
N ALA A 166 10.08 -2.17 -15.94
CA ALA A 166 11.24 -1.68 -16.68
C ALA A 166 12.52 -1.67 -15.83
N MET A 167 12.42 -1.31 -14.56
CA MET A 167 13.57 -1.33 -13.63
C MET A 167 14.03 -2.75 -13.32
N LEU A 168 13.12 -3.70 -13.18
CA LEU A 168 13.45 -5.13 -12.98
C LEU A 168 14.14 -5.72 -14.20
N GLU A 169 13.62 -5.48 -15.41
CA GLU A 169 14.21 -5.94 -16.68
C GLU A 169 15.64 -5.39 -16.87
N LYS A 170 15.83 -4.08 -16.60
CA LYS A 170 17.15 -3.44 -16.67
C LYS A 170 18.15 -4.04 -15.69
N ALA A 171 17.72 -4.45 -14.54
CA ALA A 171 18.59 -5.03 -13.52
C ALA A 171 18.93 -6.50 -13.86
N GLY A 172 17.98 -7.28 -14.37
CA GLY A 172 18.22 -8.65 -14.85
C GLY A 172 19.26 -8.68 -16.00
N ASN A 173 19.15 -7.76 -16.95
CA ASN A 173 20.12 -7.64 -18.04
C ASN A 173 21.54 -7.27 -17.57
N LYS A 174 21.66 -6.46 -16.49
CA LYS A 174 22.96 -6.13 -15.89
C LYS A 174 23.59 -7.33 -15.18
N ALA A 175 22.81 -8.21 -14.59
CA ALA A 175 23.30 -9.42 -13.94
C ALA A 175 23.79 -10.45 -14.97
N GLY A 176 23.07 -10.64 -16.08
CA GLY A 176 23.45 -11.53 -17.17
C GLY A 176 24.78 -11.12 -17.85
N ASN A 177 25.01 -9.83 -18.05
CA ASN A 177 26.25 -9.32 -18.62
C ASN A 177 27.48 -9.41 -17.68
N LYS A 178 27.28 -9.59 -16.38
CA LYS A 178 28.39 -9.78 -15.41
C LYS A 178 28.79 -11.25 -15.25
N ALA A 179 27.89 -12.19 -15.57
CA ALA A 179 28.16 -13.62 -15.50
C ALA A 179 28.85 -14.18 -16.77
N GLY A 180 28.98 -13.37 -17.82
CA GLY A 180 29.61 -13.70 -19.10
C GLY A 180 31.01 -13.09 -19.29
N LYS A 181 31.62 -12.56 -18.24
CA LYS A 181 33.03 -12.11 -18.20
C LYS A 181 33.74 -12.86 -17.07
#